data_4c1240bacf63d6df74d64bad51a3e70a
#
_entry.id   4c1240bacf63d6df74d64bad51a3e70a
#
_cell.length_a   1.000
_cell.length_b   1.000
_cell.length_c   1.000
_cell.angle_alpha   90.00
_cell.angle_beta   90.00
_cell.angle_gamma   90.00
#
_symmetry.space_group_name_H-M   'P 1'
#
loop_
_entity.id
_entity.type
_entity.pdbx_description
1 polymer ?
#
loop_
_entity_poly.entity_id
_entity_poly.type
_entity_poly.pdbx_seq_one_letter_code
_entity_poly.pdbx_strand_id
1 'polypeptide(L)'
;MNNVNLIGYLGKDFEVGNTSGGKLYAKNSLAITKRWKNEKGNDESSTTWIPIVLFGKSAESASIYIKKGSQFACSGELSSSQYTDEQGNVKTTLSVIVSKFYWLGKKDKETPQEIQNPPKEPSVEYEHQAINMESEEIPF
;
A
#
# COMPACT_ATOMS: atom_id res chain seq x y z
N MET A 1 -8.45 1.93 -21.25
CA MET A 1 -7.79 2.83 -20.32
C MET A 1 -7.59 2.13 -18.99
N ASN A 2 -6.41 2.16 -18.44
CA ASN A 2 -6.13 1.50 -17.17
C ASN A 2 -5.19 2.42 -16.42
N ASN A 3 -5.72 3.18 -15.49
CA ASN A 3 -4.93 4.18 -14.81
C ASN A 3 -5.43 4.32 -13.39
N VAL A 4 -4.51 4.23 -12.43
CA VAL A 4 -4.84 4.33 -11.03
C VAL A 4 -3.93 5.36 -10.41
N ASN A 5 -4.50 6.28 -9.64
CA ASN A 5 -3.73 7.30 -8.95
C ASN A 5 -4.05 7.21 -7.47
N LEU A 6 -3.02 7.10 -6.66
CA LEU A 6 -3.20 6.87 -5.23
C LEU A 6 -2.29 7.74 -4.41
N ILE A 7 -2.76 8.12 -3.24
CA ILE A 7 -1.94 8.80 -2.26
C ILE A 7 -2.25 8.17 -0.92
N GLY A 8 -1.24 7.77 -0.20
CA GLY A 8 -1.44 7.17 1.11
C GLY A 8 -0.14 7.07 1.86
N TYR A 9 -0.10 6.20 2.84
CA TYR A 9 1.10 6.01 3.65
C TYR A 9 1.58 4.57 3.51
N LEU A 10 2.89 4.39 3.48
CA LEU A 10 3.46 3.07 3.34
C LEU A 10 3.37 2.30 4.65
N GLY A 11 2.94 1.07 4.57
CA GLY A 11 2.75 0.26 5.76
C GLY A 11 4.01 -0.40 6.26
N LYS A 12 5.04 -0.47 5.43
CA LYS A 12 6.28 -1.08 5.83
C LYS A 12 7.37 -0.60 4.92
N ASP A 13 8.58 -1.03 5.12
CA ASP A 13 9.66 -0.73 4.21
C ASP A 13 9.47 -1.59 2.98
N PHE A 14 10.00 -1.15 1.86
CA PHE A 14 9.84 -1.89 0.61
C PHE A 14 10.54 -3.25 0.69
N GLU A 15 9.89 -4.25 0.16
CA GLU A 15 10.48 -5.56 0.04
C GLU A 15 11.08 -5.64 -1.35
N VAL A 16 12.36 -5.90 -1.46
CA VAL A 16 13.07 -5.84 -2.71
C VAL A 16 13.46 -7.24 -3.15
N GLY A 17 13.37 -7.49 -4.43
CA GLY A 17 13.78 -8.77 -4.98
C GLY A 17 14.05 -8.63 -6.45
N ASN A 18 14.38 -9.73 -7.09
CA ASN A 18 14.61 -9.75 -8.53
C ASN A 18 13.68 -10.75 -9.17
N THR A 19 13.17 -10.39 -10.34
CA THR A 19 12.33 -11.32 -11.07
C THR A 19 13.20 -12.41 -11.66
N SER A 20 12.58 -13.44 -12.23
CA SER A 20 13.35 -14.50 -12.82
C SER A 20 14.19 -13.99 -13.99
N GLY A 21 13.80 -12.88 -14.59
CA GLY A 21 14.61 -12.29 -15.65
C GLY A 21 15.67 -11.35 -15.13
N GLY A 22 15.84 -11.25 -13.82
CA GLY A 22 16.86 -10.40 -13.26
C GLY A 22 16.45 -8.95 -13.06
N LYS A 23 15.19 -8.62 -13.23
CA LYS A 23 14.76 -7.25 -13.07
C LYS A 23 14.45 -6.99 -11.62
N LEU A 24 14.92 -5.86 -11.11
CA LEU A 24 14.69 -5.49 -9.73
C LEU A 24 13.24 -5.06 -9.53
N TYR A 25 12.63 -5.46 -8.43
CA TYR A 25 11.30 -4.99 -8.09
C TYR A 25 11.26 -4.64 -6.60
N ALA A 26 10.32 -3.80 -6.24
CA ALA A 26 10.08 -3.44 -4.84
C ALA A 26 8.59 -3.48 -4.62
N LYS A 27 8.15 -4.09 -3.54
CA LYS A 27 6.74 -4.23 -3.23
C LYS A 27 6.42 -3.61 -1.89
N ASN A 28 5.23 -3.10 -1.76
CA ASN A 28 4.78 -2.52 -0.51
C ASN A 28 3.25 -2.50 -0.49
N SER A 29 2.70 -2.05 0.61
CA SER A 29 1.27 -1.83 0.73
C SER A 29 1.05 -0.38 1.06
N LEU A 30 0.07 0.21 0.40
CA LEU A 30 -0.23 1.62 0.61
C LEU A 30 -1.55 1.71 1.34
N ALA A 31 -1.55 2.42 2.46
CA ALA A 31 -2.76 2.58 3.28
C ALA A 31 -3.44 3.88 2.91
N ILE A 32 -4.67 3.80 2.49
CA ILE A 32 -5.45 4.97 2.10
C ILE A 32 -6.65 5.04 3.02
N THR A 33 -6.73 6.11 3.78
CA THR A 33 -7.78 6.25 4.78
C THR A 33 -8.81 7.25 4.32
N LYS A 34 -10.07 6.87 4.46
CA LYS A 34 -11.16 7.73 4.10
C LYS A 34 -11.94 7.99 5.36
N ARG A 35 -12.33 9.24 5.60
CA ARG A 35 -13.08 9.60 6.79
C ARG A 35 -14.37 10.26 6.39
N TRP A 36 -15.40 10.05 7.16
CA TRP A 36 -16.69 10.66 6.86
C TRP A 36 -17.52 10.71 8.14
N LYS A 37 -18.65 11.42 8.10
CA LYS A 37 -19.55 11.44 9.21
C LYS A 37 -20.74 10.59 8.86
N ASN A 38 -21.20 9.79 9.80
CA ASN A 38 -22.34 8.94 9.53
C ASN A 38 -23.62 9.72 9.77
N GLU A 39 -24.75 9.07 9.63
CA GLU A 39 -26.02 9.74 9.75
C GLU A 39 -26.25 10.32 11.10
N LYS A 40 -25.62 9.80 12.13
CA LYS A 40 -25.78 10.30 13.46
C LYS A 40 -24.79 11.39 13.78
N GLY A 41 -23.99 11.82 12.82
CA GLY A 41 -23.02 12.88 13.06
C GLY A 41 -21.72 12.41 13.66
N ASN A 42 -21.51 11.11 13.82
CA ASN A 42 -20.28 10.60 14.38
C ASN A 42 -19.24 10.40 13.29
N ASP A 43 -17.98 10.57 13.66
CA ASP A 43 -16.90 10.40 12.71
C ASP A 43 -16.63 8.92 12.48
N GLU A 44 -16.41 8.56 11.24
CA GLU A 44 -16.07 7.20 10.92
C GLU A 44 -14.93 7.19 9.94
N SER A 45 -14.18 6.11 9.85
CA SER A 45 -13.09 6.03 8.92
C SER A 45 -12.92 4.59 8.43
N SER A 46 -12.26 4.46 7.32
CA SER A 46 -12.00 3.16 6.75
C SER A 46 -10.66 3.24 6.06
N THR A 47 -9.84 2.23 6.16
CA THR A 47 -8.53 2.19 5.52
C THR A 47 -8.50 1.09 4.50
N THR A 48 -8.05 1.42 3.32
CA THR A 48 -7.89 0.44 2.26
C THR A 48 -6.41 0.21 2.09
N TRP A 49 -5.99 -1.05 2.05
CA TRP A 49 -4.60 -1.40 1.84
C TRP A 49 -4.43 -1.90 0.42
N ILE A 50 -3.60 -1.24 -0.34
CA ILE A 50 -3.44 -1.57 -1.74
C ILE A 50 -2.02 -2.00 -2.02
N PRO A 51 -1.81 -3.20 -2.56
CA PRO A 51 -0.48 -3.65 -2.89
C PRO A 51 0.06 -2.87 -4.08
N ILE A 52 1.29 -2.40 -3.99
CA ILE A 52 1.92 -1.68 -5.08
C ILE A 52 3.25 -2.34 -5.40
N VAL A 53 3.65 -2.26 -6.65
CA VAL A 53 4.88 -2.85 -7.12
C VAL A 53 5.59 -1.85 -8.02
N LEU A 54 6.90 -1.69 -7.80
CA LEU A 54 7.71 -0.84 -8.65
C LEU A 54 8.78 -1.72 -9.28
N PHE A 55 9.26 -1.34 -10.45
CA PHE A 55 10.29 -2.10 -11.13
C PHE A 55 11.46 -1.22 -11.56
N GLY A 56 12.62 -1.80 -11.69
CA GLY A 56 13.77 -1.13 -12.25
C GLY A 56 14.32 -0.02 -11.39
N LYS A 57 14.68 1.10 -11.99
CA LYS A 57 15.24 2.18 -11.24
C LYS A 57 14.29 2.78 -10.25
N SER A 58 13.01 2.79 -10.54
CA SER A 58 12.02 3.28 -9.59
C SER A 58 12.05 2.43 -8.33
N ALA A 59 12.19 1.12 -8.50
CA ALA A 59 12.22 0.23 -7.35
C ALA A 59 13.46 0.49 -6.53
N GLU A 60 14.58 0.71 -7.19
CA GLU A 60 15.81 0.97 -6.50
C GLU A 60 15.73 2.26 -5.71
N SER A 61 15.30 3.33 -6.33
CA SER A 61 15.22 4.61 -5.65
C SER A 61 14.26 4.57 -4.48
N ALA A 62 13.09 4.00 -4.69
CA ALA A 62 12.09 3.99 -3.63
C ALA A 62 12.58 3.17 -2.44
N SER A 63 13.21 2.04 -2.71
CA SER A 63 13.62 1.18 -1.62
C SER A 63 14.73 1.78 -0.79
N ILE A 64 15.55 2.63 -1.38
CA ILE A 64 16.63 3.24 -0.64
C ILE A 64 16.16 4.44 0.16
N TYR A 65 15.34 5.28 -0.43
CA TYR A 65 15.04 6.55 0.19
C TYR A 65 13.69 6.63 0.92
N ILE A 66 12.75 5.78 0.60
CA ILE A 66 11.42 5.90 1.15
C ILE A 66 11.14 4.78 2.12
N LYS A 67 10.83 5.14 3.35
CA LYS A 67 10.70 4.14 4.42
C LYS A 67 9.29 4.06 4.96
N LYS A 68 9.06 3.08 5.81
CA LYS A 68 7.79 2.88 6.44
C LYS A 68 7.26 4.16 7.01
N GLY A 69 5.98 4.41 6.85
CA GLY A 69 5.33 5.60 7.38
C GLY A 69 5.41 6.83 6.49
N SER A 70 6.13 6.74 5.37
CA SER A 70 6.22 7.88 4.48
C SER A 70 4.92 8.06 3.72
N GLN A 71 4.61 9.29 3.39
CA GLN A 71 3.48 9.57 2.53
C GLN A 71 3.95 9.42 1.09
N PHE A 72 3.17 8.75 0.29
CA PHE A 72 3.61 8.34 -1.03
C PHE A 72 2.47 8.49 -2.02
N ALA A 73 2.74 9.10 -3.14
CA ALA A 73 1.75 9.22 -4.20
C ALA A 73 2.25 8.47 -5.40
N CYS A 74 1.38 7.79 -6.10
CA CYS A 74 1.79 7.06 -7.27
C CYS A 74 0.71 7.01 -8.32
N SER A 75 1.14 6.74 -9.53
CA SER A 75 0.27 6.58 -10.66
C SER A 75 0.71 5.31 -11.35
N GLY A 76 -0.21 4.52 -11.83
CA GLY A 76 0.16 3.27 -12.49
C GLY A 76 -1.04 2.56 -13.05
N GLU A 77 -0.88 1.26 -13.23
CA GLU A 77 -1.91 0.44 -13.81
C GLU A 77 -2.33 -0.65 -12.86
N LEU A 78 -3.59 -0.99 -12.88
CA LEU A 78 -4.09 -2.08 -12.07
C LEU A 78 -3.73 -3.37 -12.77
N SER A 79 -3.18 -4.31 -12.06
CA SER A 79 -2.77 -5.57 -12.61
C SER A 79 -3.28 -6.70 -11.74
N SER A 80 -3.66 -7.79 -12.36
CA SER A 80 -4.07 -8.95 -11.59
C SER A 80 -3.20 -10.12 -11.99
N SER A 81 -2.94 -10.99 -11.05
CA SER A 81 -2.22 -12.20 -11.37
C SER A 81 -2.89 -13.33 -10.61
N GLN A 82 -2.75 -14.52 -11.13
CA GLN A 82 -3.35 -15.67 -10.52
C GLN A 82 -2.28 -16.63 -10.07
N TYR A 83 -2.55 -17.31 -8.99
CA TYR A 83 -1.64 -18.34 -8.51
C TYR A 83 -2.48 -19.45 -7.91
N THR A 84 -1.89 -20.63 -7.79
CA THR A 84 -2.58 -21.76 -7.23
C THR A 84 -2.01 -22.01 -5.85
N ASP A 85 -2.89 -22.09 -4.85
CA ASP A 85 -2.40 -22.28 -3.50
C ASP A 85 -2.14 -23.76 -3.26
N GLU A 86 -1.76 -24.09 -2.04
CA GLU A 86 -1.40 -25.47 -1.74
C GLU A 86 -2.55 -26.42 -1.84
N GLN A 87 -3.76 -25.95 -1.70
CA GLN A 87 -4.90 -26.80 -1.82
C GLN A 87 -5.42 -26.90 -3.23
N GLY A 88 -4.76 -26.34 -4.19
CA GLY A 88 -5.20 -26.41 -5.56
C GLY A 88 -6.20 -25.35 -5.98
N ASN A 89 -6.49 -24.37 -5.11
CA ASN A 89 -7.43 -23.33 -5.45
C ASN A 89 -6.72 -22.22 -6.19
N VAL A 90 -7.38 -21.66 -7.20
CA VAL A 90 -6.82 -20.57 -7.95
C VAL A 90 -7.18 -19.28 -7.24
N LYS A 91 -6.19 -18.46 -6.92
CA LYS A 91 -6.40 -17.20 -6.26
C LYS A 91 -5.95 -16.07 -7.15
N THR A 92 -6.61 -14.94 -7.02
CA THR A 92 -6.29 -13.76 -7.80
C THR A 92 -5.78 -12.67 -6.88
N THR A 93 -4.68 -12.07 -7.26
CA THR A 93 -4.11 -10.96 -6.50
C THR A 93 -4.14 -9.73 -7.37
N LEU A 94 -4.60 -8.62 -6.81
CA LEU A 94 -4.59 -7.36 -7.50
C LEU A 94 -3.49 -6.48 -6.95
N SER A 95 -2.80 -5.77 -7.81
CA SER A 95 -1.81 -4.82 -7.36
C SER A 95 -1.72 -3.69 -8.37
N VAL A 96 -1.07 -2.61 -7.99
CA VAL A 96 -0.88 -1.50 -8.88
C VAL A 96 0.58 -1.49 -9.28
N ILE A 97 0.84 -1.57 -10.59
CA ILE A 97 2.19 -1.50 -11.11
C ILE A 97 2.48 -0.03 -11.29
N VAL A 98 3.35 0.51 -10.48
CA VAL A 98 3.60 1.94 -10.42
C VAL A 98 4.47 2.38 -11.58
N SER A 99 4.02 3.38 -12.34
CA SER A 99 4.82 3.92 -13.42
C SER A 99 5.48 5.22 -12.98
N LYS A 100 4.90 5.93 -12.02
CA LYS A 100 5.46 7.19 -11.59
C LYS A 100 5.10 7.37 -10.14
N PHE A 101 6.02 7.86 -9.33
CA PHE A 101 5.70 8.07 -7.92
C PHE A 101 6.32 9.37 -7.41
N TYR A 102 5.78 9.85 -6.30
CA TYR A 102 6.29 11.04 -5.65
C TYR A 102 6.35 10.75 -4.16
N TRP A 103 7.47 11.09 -3.56
CA TRP A 103 7.63 10.94 -2.12
C TRP A 103 7.20 12.25 -1.50
N LEU A 104 6.17 12.23 -0.71
CA LEU A 104 5.65 13.44 -0.11
C LEU A 104 6.18 13.69 1.30
N GLY A 105 7.13 12.88 1.74
CA GLY A 105 7.80 13.11 3.01
C GLY A 105 7.44 12.11 4.06
N LYS A 106 8.32 12.07 5.10
CA LYS A 106 8.04 11.23 6.15
C LYS A 106 7.18 11.92 7.12
N LYS A 107 6.45 11.21 7.92
CA LYS A 107 5.71 11.85 8.91
C LYS A 107 6.61 12.53 9.81
N ASP A 108 6.45 13.77 10.08
CA ASP A 108 7.40 14.49 10.81
C ASP A 108 7.16 14.41 12.21
N LYS A 109 8.12 14.30 12.97
CA LYS A 109 7.95 14.22 14.32
C LYS A 109 7.58 15.46 14.89
N GLU A 110 7.82 16.50 14.31
CA GLU A 110 7.48 17.70 14.95
C GLU A 110 6.04 18.00 14.80
N THR A 111 5.25 17.27 14.13
CA THR A 111 3.87 17.60 14.11
C THR A 111 3.25 16.48 14.80
N PRO A 112 3.28 16.53 16.01
CA PRO A 112 2.80 15.49 16.80
C PRO A 112 1.43 15.05 16.49
N GLN A 113 0.65 15.85 16.13
CA GLN A 113 -0.62 15.44 15.99
C GLN A 113 -0.76 14.44 14.98
N GLU A 114 0.05 14.41 14.08
CA GLU A 114 -0.11 13.49 13.16
C GLU A 114 0.32 12.26 13.52
N ILE A 115 0.92 12.21 14.47
CA ILE A 115 1.38 11.10 14.87
C ILE A 115 0.42 10.13 14.91
N GLN A 116 -0.59 10.39 15.20
CA GLN A 116 -1.45 9.49 15.35
C GLN A 116 -1.84 8.95 14.21
N ASN A 117 -1.67 9.16 13.36
CA ASN A 117 -2.20 8.67 12.36
C ASN A 117 -1.78 7.72 11.81
N PRO A 118 -1.01 7.32 11.50
CA PRO A 118 -1.04 6.33 10.68
C PRO A 118 -1.62 5.28 11.36
N PRO A 119 -2.45 4.71 10.85
CA PRO A 119 -3.08 3.72 11.48
C PRO A 119 -2.12 2.67 11.57
N LYS A 120 -2.11 1.93 12.44
CA LYS A 120 -1.25 0.97 12.56
C LYS A 120 -1.58 -0.01 11.65
N GLU A 121 -0.78 -0.64 11.01
CA GLU A 121 -1.01 -1.53 10.21
C GLU A 121 -1.49 -2.64 10.85
N PRO A 122 -2.34 -3.21 10.39
CA PRO A 122 -2.91 -4.25 11.04
C PRO A 122 -1.93 -5.20 11.11
N SER A 123 -1.35 -5.32 11.35
CA SER A 123 -0.40 -5.97 11.44
C SER A 123 -0.33 -6.92 10.76
N VAL A 124 -0.19 -7.03 10.25
CA VAL A 124 -0.08 -7.67 9.61
C VAL A 124 -0.42 -8.63 9.52
N GLU A 125 -0.76 -8.72 9.79
CA GLU A 125 -1.16 -9.47 9.75
C GLU A 125 -1.91 -9.66 9.03
N TYR A 126 -2.36 -9.53 8.59
CA TYR A 126 -3.03 -9.64 7.91
C TYR A 126 -2.83 -9.87 6.92
N GLU A 127 -2.58 -9.75 6.74
CA GLU A 127 -2.36 -9.81 6.00
C GLU A 127 -2.44 -10.16 5.31
N HIS A 128 -2.83 -10.15 5.12
CA HIS A 128 -3.04 -10.30 4.47
C HIS A 128 -3.76 -10.30 4.26
N GLN A 129 -4.30 -10.06 4.39
CA GLN A 129 -5.05 -9.80 4.22
C GLN A 129 -5.36 -9.21 3.79
N ALA A 130 -5.41 -9.07 3.53
CA ALA A 130 -5.67 -8.52 3.13
C ALA A 130 -6.06 -8.25 2.76
N ILE A 131 -6.29 -8.16 2.62
CA ILE A 131 -6.71 -7.80 2.32
C ILE A 131 -7.49 -7.75 2.64
N ASN A 132 -7.92 -7.80 2.85
CA ASN A 132 -8.66 -7.70 3.19
C ASN A 132 -9.26 -7.29 3.64
N MET A 133 -9.57 -7.15 3.77
CA MET A 133 -10.06 -6.72 4.14
C MET A 133 -10.62 -6.31 4.65
N GLU A 134 -10.96 -6.20 4.69
CA GLU A 134 -11.55 -5.73 5.09
C GLU A 134 -11.84 -5.04 5.58
N SER A 135 -11.85 -4.86 5.70
CA SER A 135 -12.02 -4.21 6.17
C SER A 135 -12.22 -3.63 6.87
N GLU A 136 -12.23 -3.48 7.11
CA GLU A 136 -12.45 -2.99 7.71
C GLU A 136 -12.22 -2.60 8.44
N GLU A 137 -11.91 -2.65 8.64
CA GLU A 137 -11.62 -2.39 9.24
C GLU A 137 -10.89 -2.02 9.41
N ILE A 138 -10.46 -1.96 9.07
CA ILE A 138 -9.58 -1.65 9.20
C ILE A 138 -9.21 -0.84 9.58
N PRO A 139 -9.04 -0.48 10.00
CA PRO A 139 -8.65 0.33 10.40
C PRO A 139 -8.06 1.05 10.27
N PHE A 140 -7.57 1.39 9.91
CA PHE A 140 -6.75 1.87 9.91
C PHE A 140 -6.82 2.16 10.06
#